data_1f1ffd249d1f730a529cdfef18741d5c
#
_entry.id   1f1ffd249d1f730a529cdfef18741d5c
#
_cell.length_a   1.000
_cell.length_b   1.000
_cell.length_c   1.000
_cell.angle_alpha   90.00
_cell.angle_beta   90.00
_cell.angle_gamma   90.00
#
_symmetry.space_group_name_H-M   'P 1'
#
loop_
_entity.id
_entity.type
_entity.pdbx_description
1 polymer ?
#
loop_
_entity_poly.entity_id
_entity_poly.type
_entity_poly.pdbx_seq_one_letter_code
_entity_poly.pdbx_strand_id
1 'polypeptide(L)'
;MTEKQWKKNDETEILIEDMGKDGEGIGHADGYTLFVKGALPGERVRVRLMKVKKRMGFARLMEVITPSSQRVTPVCPVAGPCGGCTLQHLSYEAQLEVKENTVRNCLQRIGGVDLEKVEWLPIQGMNGENESPWHYRNKAQFPVRMGKDGKAEAGFFASGSHRLIPVESCQIQHPVINEVLAVVMDFLREKGIEGYDEEHHSGLVRHIFIRRGYFTGQVMVCLVLMKETLPEEAVLLERLKKVEGFTSLYISVNSRRTNVILGEDVRLRFGKAYIEDEIGGVRYQISPKSFYQVNPVQTQKLYARALDFAGLQGHETVWDLYCGIGTISLFLAKAVPQGKVVGVEIVPEAVENARENAKLNGFENVSFRCGAAEDVAPGLLEKYGADVVVVDPPRKGCDGSLLETMVSMAPEKIVYVSCDPATLARDVKRLGEMGYELKRCQVTDMFPQGGHCETVCEMEREDK
;
A
#
# COMPACT_ATOMS: atom_id res chain seq x y z
N MET A 1 23.47 38.64 -13.48
CA MET A 1 22.10 38.73 -12.94
C MET A 1 22.14 38.17 -11.53
N THR A 2 21.81 38.99 -10.55
CA THR A 2 21.74 38.51 -9.14
C THR A 2 20.59 37.53 -9.03
N GLU A 3 20.86 36.26 -8.70
CA GLU A 3 19.82 35.26 -8.43
C GLU A 3 18.86 35.84 -7.39
N LYS A 4 17.56 35.84 -7.70
CA LYS A 4 16.52 36.29 -6.79
C LYS A 4 16.52 35.40 -5.56
N GLN A 5 16.79 35.96 -4.41
CA GLN A 5 16.74 35.23 -3.14
C GLN A 5 15.29 35.12 -2.67
N TRP A 6 14.66 33.96 -2.92
CA TRP A 6 13.30 33.69 -2.50
C TRP A 6 13.16 33.64 -0.96
N LYS A 7 12.04 34.15 -0.45
CA LYS A 7 11.71 34.19 0.98
C LYS A 7 10.34 33.55 1.23
N LYS A 8 10.13 33.12 2.48
CA LYS A 8 8.81 32.66 2.93
C LYS A 8 7.76 33.76 2.73
N ASN A 9 6.58 33.39 2.24
CA ASN A 9 5.44 34.23 1.87
C ASN A 9 5.59 35.03 0.56
N ASP A 10 6.71 34.92 -0.17
CA ASP A 10 6.77 35.47 -1.52
C ASP A 10 5.73 34.79 -2.41
N GLU A 11 5.14 35.56 -3.32
CA GLU A 11 4.22 35.07 -4.32
C GLU A 11 4.83 35.15 -5.72
N THR A 12 4.47 34.18 -6.55
CA THR A 12 4.90 34.15 -7.94
C THR A 12 3.92 33.34 -8.79
N GLU A 13 3.98 33.52 -10.10
CA GLU A 13 3.28 32.67 -11.06
C GLU A 13 4.30 31.75 -11.71
N ILE A 14 3.93 30.47 -11.84
CA ILE A 14 4.75 29.46 -12.49
C ILE A 14 3.92 28.57 -13.39
N LEU A 15 4.58 27.98 -14.38
CA LEU A 15 4.08 26.84 -15.12
C LEU A 15 4.46 25.56 -14.36
N ILE A 16 3.52 24.65 -14.20
CA ILE A 16 3.78 23.33 -13.68
C ILE A 16 4.20 22.43 -14.84
N GLU A 17 5.41 21.92 -14.78
CA GLU A 17 6.08 21.18 -15.85
C GLU A 17 6.04 19.67 -15.65
N ASP A 18 6.01 19.22 -14.37
CA ASP A 18 6.10 17.81 -14.01
C ASP A 18 5.33 17.53 -12.71
N MET A 19 5.26 16.28 -12.29
CA MET A 19 4.65 15.85 -11.03
C MET A 19 5.63 15.00 -10.21
N GLY A 20 5.71 15.30 -8.90
CA GLY A 20 6.47 14.55 -7.93
C GLY A 20 5.77 13.25 -7.52
N LYS A 21 6.52 12.35 -6.89
CA LYS A 21 6.04 11.02 -6.47
C LYS A 21 4.86 11.05 -5.48
N ASP A 22 4.72 12.11 -4.72
CA ASP A 22 3.63 12.27 -3.74
C ASP A 22 2.44 13.08 -4.32
N GLY A 23 2.46 13.37 -5.65
CA GLY A 23 1.40 14.06 -6.38
C GLY A 23 1.48 15.58 -6.30
N GLU A 24 2.65 16.16 -5.95
CA GLU A 24 2.87 17.60 -6.04
C GLU A 24 3.26 18.00 -7.47
N GLY A 25 2.69 19.07 -7.98
CA GLY A 25 3.17 19.71 -9.21
C GLY A 25 4.57 20.31 -9.01
N ILE A 26 5.42 20.16 -10.01
CA ILE A 26 6.78 20.70 -10.04
C ILE A 26 6.85 21.79 -11.11
N GLY A 27 7.33 22.97 -10.74
CA GLY A 27 7.59 24.06 -11.66
C GLY A 27 8.78 24.88 -11.22
N HIS A 28 9.17 25.85 -12.06
CA HIS A 28 10.36 26.66 -11.82
C HIS A 28 10.04 28.16 -11.80
N ALA A 29 10.65 28.89 -10.88
CA ALA A 29 10.64 30.34 -10.84
C ALA A 29 12.09 30.86 -10.84
N ASP A 30 12.53 31.52 -11.92
CA ASP A 30 13.91 31.99 -12.10
C ASP A 30 14.97 30.88 -11.83
N GLY A 31 14.70 29.65 -12.32
CA GLY A 31 15.56 28.46 -12.09
C GLY A 31 15.43 27.80 -10.72
N TYR A 32 14.61 28.34 -9.82
CA TYR A 32 14.36 27.77 -8.48
C TYR A 32 13.18 26.79 -8.52
N THR A 33 13.40 25.54 -8.14
CA THR A 33 12.39 24.47 -8.16
C THR A 33 11.35 24.65 -7.07
N LEU A 34 10.07 24.62 -7.41
CA LEU A 34 8.93 24.71 -6.50
C LEU A 34 8.05 23.47 -6.59
N PHE A 35 7.77 22.89 -5.42
CA PHE A 35 6.80 21.81 -5.25
C PHE A 35 5.47 22.40 -4.78
N VAL A 36 4.40 22.15 -5.53
CA VAL A 36 3.08 22.77 -5.32
C VAL A 36 2.01 21.69 -5.17
N LYS A 37 1.54 21.47 -3.95
CA LYS A 37 0.48 20.50 -3.69
C LYS A 37 -0.83 20.92 -4.35
N GLY A 38 -1.44 20.01 -5.11
CA GLY A 38 -2.73 20.22 -5.78
C GLY A 38 -2.66 20.94 -7.12
N ALA A 39 -1.45 21.24 -7.61
CA ALA A 39 -1.23 21.74 -8.97
C ALA A 39 -0.88 20.59 -9.93
N LEU A 40 -1.28 20.72 -11.20
CA LEU A 40 -1.14 19.69 -12.23
C LEU A 40 -0.20 20.12 -13.34
N PRO A 41 0.51 19.19 -14.00
CA PRO A 41 1.30 19.49 -15.20
C PRO A 41 0.48 20.21 -16.28
N GLY A 42 1.09 21.20 -16.91
CA GLY A 42 0.47 22.07 -17.93
C GLY A 42 -0.33 23.24 -17.35
N GLU A 43 -0.48 23.36 -16.03
CA GLU A 43 -1.19 24.48 -15.41
C GLU A 43 -0.28 25.68 -15.19
N ARG A 44 -0.81 26.86 -15.46
CA ARG A 44 -0.26 28.13 -14.97
C ARG A 44 -0.93 28.47 -13.65
N VAL A 45 -0.13 28.61 -12.60
CA VAL A 45 -0.64 28.77 -11.22
C VAL A 45 0.03 29.93 -10.49
N ARG A 46 -0.73 30.60 -9.62
CA ARG A 46 -0.20 31.54 -8.62
C ARG A 46 0.03 30.80 -7.32
N VAL A 47 1.25 30.92 -6.80
CA VAL A 47 1.70 30.19 -5.61
C VAL A 47 2.31 31.11 -4.57
N ARG A 48 2.21 30.72 -3.29
CA ARG A 48 2.87 31.38 -2.17
C ARG A 48 3.87 30.43 -1.53
N LEU A 49 5.11 30.85 -1.40
CA LEU A 49 6.19 30.06 -0.83
C LEU A 49 5.95 29.84 0.69
N MET A 50 5.87 28.58 1.10
CA MET A 50 5.67 28.21 2.51
C MET A 50 6.97 27.81 3.19
N LYS A 51 7.88 27.14 2.46
CA LYS A 51 9.19 26.71 2.95
C LYS A 51 10.23 26.87 1.86
N VAL A 52 11.32 27.54 2.19
CA VAL A 52 12.43 27.81 1.26
C VAL A 52 13.65 27.02 1.75
N LYS A 53 14.28 26.28 0.84
CA LYS A 53 15.55 25.58 1.01
C LYS A 53 16.56 26.14 0.00
N LYS A 54 17.83 25.71 0.06
CA LYS A 54 18.92 26.24 -0.79
C LYS A 54 18.64 26.12 -2.31
N ARG A 55 18.05 24.99 -2.76
CA ARG A 55 17.86 24.70 -4.20
C ARG A 55 16.39 24.46 -4.59
N MET A 56 15.48 24.39 -3.64
CA MET A 56 14.07 24.11 -3.88
C MET A 56 13.19 24.71 -2.80
N GLY A 57 11.92 24.88 -3.07
CA GLY A 57 10.92 25.31 -2.13
C GLY A 57 9.62 24.53 -2.20
N PHE A 58 8.79 24.68 -1.17
CA PHE A 58 7.43 24.16 -1.13
C PHE A 58 6.49 25.35 -1.11
N ALA A 59 5.53 25.33 -2.03
CA ALA A 59 4.59 26.44 -2.19
C ALA A 59 3.15 25.96 -2.04
N ARG A 60 2.30 26.86 -1.58
CA ARG A 60 0.85 26.67 -1.53
C ARG A 60 0.25 27.19 -2.82
N LEU A 61 -0.61 26.38 -3.44
CA LEU A 61 -1.46 26.79 -4.53
C LEU A 61 -2.44 27.85 -4.06
N MET A 62 -2.40 29.04 -4.65
CA MET A 62 -3.31 30.15 -4.34
C MET A 62 -4.43 30.22 -5.37
N GLU A 63 -4.09 30.04 -6.66
CA GLU A 63 -5.02 30.14 -7.78
C GLU A 63 -4.51 29.31 -8.96
N VAL A 64 -5.42 28.64 -9.66
CA VAL A 64 -5.17 28.05 -10.98
C VAL A 64 -5.59 29.08 -12.04
N ILE A 65 -4.62 29.69 -12.71
CA ILE A 65 -4.86 30.73 -13.70
C ILE A 65 -5.30 30.08 -15.01
N THR A 66 -4.59 29.06 -15.47
CA THR A 66 -4.96 28.27 -16.64
C THR A 66 -5.01 26.80 -16.23
N PRO A 67 -6.19 26.19 -16.16
CA PRO A 67 -6.32 24.79 -15.73
C PRO A 67 -5.84 23.81 -16.82
N SER A 68 -5.34 22.67 -16.40
CA SER A 68 -5.11 21.51 -17.26
C SER A 68 -6.44 20.94 -17.75
N SER A 69 -6.48 20.43 -18.98
CA SER A 69 -7.64 19.68 -19.52
C SER A 69 -7.93 18.41 -18.72
N GLN A 70 -6.95 17.92 -17.97
CA GLN A 70 -7.05 16.73 -17.13
C GLN A 70 -7.53 17.03 -15.70
N ARG A 71 -7.76 18.31 -15.37
CA ARG A 71 -8.29 18.67 -14.05
C ARG A 71 -9.76 18.34 -13.94
N VAL A 72 -10.10 17.61 -12.86
CA VAL A 72 -11.48 17.25 -12.53
C VAL A 72 -11.83 17.74 -11.13
N THR A 73 -13.13 17.88 -10.86
CA THR A 73 -13.61 18.18 -9.50
C THR A 73 -13.56 16.93 -8.66
N PRO A 74 -12.85 16.91 -7.50
CA PRO A 74 -12.84 15.78 -6.61
C PRO A 74 -14.23 15.38 -6.13
N VAL A 75 -14.52 14.08 -6.14
CA VAL A 75 -15.78 13.52 -5.63
C VAL A 75 -15.86 13.62 -4.11
N CYS A 76 -14.72 13.47 -3.41
CA CYS A 76 -14.66 13.50 -1.96
C CYS A 76 -14.65 14.96 -1.45
N PRO A 77 -15.59 15.35 -0.56
CA PRO A 77 -15.69 16.72 -0.06
C PRO A 77 -14.50 17.14 0.82
N VAL A 78 -13.74 16.18 1.34
CA VAL A 78 -12.54 16.43 2.13
C VAL A 78 -11.24 16.12 1.35
N ALA A 79 -11.32 15.98 0.03
CA ALA A 79 -10.13 15.90 -0.82
C ALA A 79 -9.26 17.15 -0.61
N GLY A 80 -7.97 16.99 -0.58
CA GLY A 80 -7.03 18.06 -0.29
C GLY A 80 -6.70 18.22 1.21
N PRO A 81 -7.64 18.50 2.13
CA PRO A 81 -7.39 18.45 3.57
C PRO A 81 -7.00 17.06 4.08
N CYS A 82 -7.69 16.00 3.62
CA CYS A 82 -7.40 14.62 3.96
C CYS A 82 -6.07 14.18 3.31
N GLY A 83 -5.22 13.50 4.07
CA GLY A 83 -3.96 12.97 3.57
C GLY A 83 -4.05 11.65 2.79
N GLY A 84 -5.25 11.07 2.66
CA GLY A 84 -5.45 9.73 2.09
C GLY A 84 -5.41 9.67 0.56
N CYS A 85 -5.92 10.69 -0.11
CA CYS A 85 -5.96 10.78 -1.58
C CYS A 85 -5.23 12.04 -2.05
N THR A 86 -4.28 11.89 -2.97
CA THR A 86 -3.46 13.00 -3.45
C THR A 86 -3.77 13.41 -4.88
N LEU A 87 -4.49 12.58 -5.66
CA LEU A 87 -4.71 12.76 -7.09
C LEU A 87 -6.18 12.85 -7.51
N GLN A 88 -7.16 13.03 -6.59
CA GLN A 88 -8.57 13.10 -6.96
C GLN A 88 -8.94 14.28 -7.85
N HIS A 89 -8.08 15.28 -7.96
CA HIS A 89 -8.25 16.44 -8.83
C HIS A 89 -7.70 16.24 -10.26
N LEU A 90 -7.16 15.04 -10.54
CA LEU A 90 -6.64 14.61 -11.84
C LEU A 90 -7.52 13.49 -12.41
N SER A 91 -7.83 13.52 -13.71
CA SER A 91 -8.58 12.44 -14.37
C SER A 91 -7.90 11.09 -14.18
N TYR A 92 -8.68 10.01 -14.16
CA TYR A 92 -8.12 8.70 -13.82
C TYR A 92 -7.09 8.24 -14.85
N GLU A 93 -7.33 8.49 -16.13
CA GLU A 93 -6.41 8.19 -17.22
C GLU A 93 -5.06 8.90 -17.01
N ALA A 94 -5.10 10.17 -16.66
CA ALA A 94 -3.88 10.93 -16.39
C ALA A 94 -3.19 10.51 -15.09
N GLN A 95 -3.92 9.98 -14.09
CA GLN A 95 -3.30 9.35 -12.91
C GLN A 95 -2.46 8.14 -13.31
N LEU A 96 -2.95 7.32 -14.25
CA LEU A 96 -2.22 6.15 -14.76
C LEU A 96 -0.94 6.58 -15.48
N GLU A 97 -1.03 7.58 -16.36
CA GLU A 97 0.13 8.12 -17.08
C GLU A 97 1.21 8.66 -16.13
N VAL A 98 0.81 9.42 -15.11
CA VAL A 98 1.74 9.97 -14.10
C VAL A 98 2.45 8.87 -13.36
N LYS A 99 1.74 7.80 -12.96
CA LYS A 99 2.33 6.67 -12.24
C LYS A 99 3.31 5.89 -13.10
N GLU A 100 2.93 5.60 -14.34
CA GLU A 100 3.80 4.92 -15.28
C GLU A 100 5.07 5.75 -15.56
N ASN A 101 4.93 7.03 -15.83
CA ASN A 101 6.05 7.94 -16.07
C ASN A 101 6.97 8.08 -14.85
N THR A 102 6.42 8.04 -13.63
CA THR A 102 7.22 8.05 -12.40
C THR A 102 8.13 6.84 -12.32
N VAL A 103 7.63 5.64 -12.63
CA VAL A 103 8.43 4.41 -12.64
C VAL A 103 9.49 4.45 -13.74
N ARG A 104 9.11 4.83 -14.97
CA ARG A 104 10.03 4.98 -16.11
C ARG A 104 11.17 5.94 -15.77
N ASN A 105 10.86 7.11 -15.24
CA ASN A 105 11.84 8.11 -14.85
C ASN A 105 12.81 7.60 -13.77
N CYS A 106 12.31 6.85 -12.77
CA CYS A 106 13.15 6.27 -11.73
C CYS A 106 14.11 5.22 -12.31
N LEU A 107 13.60 4.27 -13.11
CA LEU A 107 14.42 3.23 -13.73
C LEU A 107 15.49 3.82 -14.64
N GLN A 108 15.14 4.83 -15.44
CA GLN A 108 16.10 5.48 -16.33
C GLN A 108 17.15 6.32 -15.59
N ARG A 109 16.71 7.20 -14.67
CA ARG A 109 17.61 8.21 -14.03
C ARG A 109 18.38 7.65 -12.84
N ILE A 110 17.77 6.78 -12.05
CA ILE A 110 18.39 6.18 -10.85
C ILE A 110 18.98 4.82 -11.21
N GLY A 111 18.17 4.00 -11.90
CA GLY A 111 18.56 2.64 -12.32
C GLY A 111 19.60 2.61 -13.43
N GLY A 112 19.68 3.66 -14.25
CA GLY A 112 20.53 3.68 -15.44
C GLY A 112 20.05 2.72 -16.55
N VAL A 113 18.77 2.31 -16.48
CA VAL A 113 18.17 1.35 -17.41
C VAL A 113 17.93 2.00 -18.76
N ASP A 114 18.34 1.32 -19.82
CA ASP A 114 17.98 1.63 -21.20
C ASP A 114 16.56 1.10 -21.48
N LEU A 115 15.57 1.97 -21.40
CA LEU A 115 14.16 1.59 -21.55
C LEU A 115 13.81 1.08 -22.95
N GLU A 116 14.63 1.32 -23.97
CA GLU A 116 14.40 0.80 -25.33
C GLU A 116 14.65 -0.73 -25.40
N LYS A 117 15.42 -1.27 -24.45
CA LYS A 117 15.69 -2.71 -24.33
C LYS A 117 14.69 -3.45 -23.45
N VAL A 118 13.80 -2.73 -22.76
CA VAL A 118 12.83 -3.32 -21.84
C VAL A 118 11.49 -3.46 -22.53
N GLU A 119 10.93 -4.66 -22.51
CA GLU A 119 9.52 -4.86 -22.89
C GLU A 119 8.63 -4.23 -21.83
N TRP A 120 8.11 -3.05 -22.18
CA TRP A 120 7.25 -2.28 -21.30
C TRP A 120 5.78 -2.58 -21.56
N LEU A 121 5.11 -3.25 -20.62
CA LEU A 121 3.69 -3.52 -20.74
C LEU A 121 2.86 -2.33 -20.25
N PRO A 122 1.69 -2.07 -20.86
CA PRO A 122 0.80 -1.00 -20.42
C PRO A 122 0.42 -1.11 -18.94
N ILE A 123 0.29 0.03 -18.27
CA ILE A 123 -0.12 0.06 -16.86
C ILE A 123 -1.48 -0.61 -16.64
N GLN A 124 -1.59 -1.41 -15.60
CA GLN A 124 -2.84 -2.05 -15.18
C GLN A 124 -3.64 -1.10 -14.29
N GLY A 125 -4.68 -0.48 -14.85
CA GLY A 125 -5.63 0.36 -14.10
C GLY A 125 -6.87 -0.40 -13.62
N MET A 126 -7.75 0.34 -12.91
CA MET A 126 -9.10 -0.08 -12.50
C MET A 126 -10.15 0.44 -13.50
N ASN A 127 -9.95 0.15 -14.78
CA ASN A 127 -10.76 0.63 -15.91
C ASN A 127 -11.29 -0.51 -16.79
N GLY A 128 -11.23 -1.76 -16.30
CA GLY A 128 -11.85 -2.91 -16.93
C GLY A 128 -13.37 -2.95 -16.72
N GLU A 129 -14.03 -3.89 -17.37
CA GLU A 129 -15.46 -4.14 -17.17
C GLU A 129 -15.73 -4.51 -15.70
N ASN A 130 -16.70 -3.83 -15.07
CA ASN A 130 -17.05 -3.98 -13.65
C ASN A 130 -15.93 -3.57 -12.66
N GLU A 131 -14.93 -2.84 -13.11
CA GLU A 131 -13.89 -2.26 -12.24
C GLU A 131 -14.17 -0.77 -11.98
N SER A 132 -13.71 -0.27 -10.84
CA SER A 132 -13.84 1.13 -10.49
C SER A 132 -12.66 1.60 -9.65
N PRO A 133 -12.11 2.80 -9.93
CA PRO A 133 -11.10 3.41 -9.08
C PRO A 133 -11.66 3.92 -7.74
N TRP A 134 -12.90 3.58 -7.44
CA TRP A 134 -13.64 3.89 -6.21
C TRP A 134 -14.05 2.60 -5.50
N HIS A 135 -14.26 2.68 -4.18
CA HIS A 135 -14.78 1.59 -3.35
C HIS A 135 -13.94 0.29 -3.40
N TYR A 136 -12.70 0.37 -3.82
CA TYR A 136 -11.82 -0.78 -4.02
C TYR A 136 -11.16 -1.29 -2.72
N ARG A 137 -11.02 -0.42 -1.69
CA ARG A 137 -10.30 -0.79 -0.48
C ARG A 137 -11.11 -1.70 0.42
N ASN A 138 -10.45 -2.79 0.83
CA ASN A 138 -11.01 -3.79 1.73
C ASN A 138 -10.60 -3.60 3.20
N LYS A 139 -9.84 -2.55 3.52
CA LYS A 139 -9.33 -2.27 4.87
C LYS A 139 -9.28 -0.78 5.15
N ALA A 140 -9.80 -0.39 6.33
CA ALA A 140 -9.68 0.95 6.86
C ALA A 140 -9.22 0.96 8.32
N GLN A 141 -8.54 2.04 8.70
CA GLN A 141 -8.08 2.32 10.06
C GLN A 141 -8.40 3.78 10.34
N PHE A 142 -9.51 4.01 11.05
CA PHE A 142 -9.98 5.36 11.36
C PHE A 142 -9.52 5.76 12.77
N PRO A 143 -8.59 6.73 12.93
CA PRO A 143 -8.37 7.34 14.22
C PRO A 143 -9.66 7.99 14.75
N VAL A 144 -9.89 7.89 16.06
CA VAL A 144 -11.02 8.48 16.76
C VAL A 144 -10.49 9.54 17.72
N ARG A 145 -11.06 10.74 17.67
CA ARG A 145 -10.71 11.89 18.50
C ARG A 145 -11.96 12.56 19.04
N MET A 146 -11.81 13.46 19.99
CA MET A 146 -12.89 14.34 20.40
C MET A 146 -12.97 15.55 19.48
N GLY A 147 -14.15 15.82 18.95
CA GLY A 147 -14.46 17.03 18.22
C GLY A 147 -14.56 18.24 19.12
N LYS A 148 -14.65 19.43 18.52
CA LYS A 148 -14.81 20.70 19.25
C LYS A 148 -16.14 20.80 19.99
N ASP A 149 -17.13 20.07 19.55
CA ASP A 149 -18.46 19.95 20.16
C ASP A 149 -18.52 18.96 21.33
N GLY A 150 -17.40 18.37 21.71
CA GLY A 150 -17.31 17.38 22.78
C GLY A 150 -17.81 15.97 22.37
N LYS A 151 -18.06 15.70 21.09
CA LYS A 151 -18.46 14.39 20.59
C LYS A 151 -17.31 13.67 19.91
N ALA A 152 -17.34 12.34 19.91
CA ALA A 152 -16.37 11.55 19.17
C ALA A 152 -16.51 11.77 17.66
N GLU A 153 -15.38 11.95 16.99
CA GLU A 153 -15.23 12.05 15.55
C GLU A 153 -14.20 11.01 15.06
N ALA A 154 -14.45 10.41 13.91
CA ALA A 154 -13.52 9.53 13.22
C ALA A 154 -13.15 10.10 11.85
N GLY A 155 -11.97 9.76 11.34
CA GLY A 155 -11.55 10.26 10.03
C GLY A 155 -10.16 9.82 9.64
N PHE A 156 -9.44 10.68 8.97
CA PHE A 156 -8.05 10.46 8.60
C PHE A 156 -7.20 11.67 8.98
N PHE A 157 -5.90 11.47 9.10
CA PHE A 157 -5.01 12.59 9.39
C PHE A 157 -4.74 13.44 8.14
N ALA A 158 -4.66 14.75 8.34
CA ALA A 158 -4.16 15.64 7.32
C ALA A 158 -2.68 15.32 7.01
N SER A 159 -2.31 15.45 5.75
CA SER A 159 -0.95 15.15 5.27
C SER A 159 0.13 15.83 6.13
N GLY A 160 1.08 15.04 6.63
CA GLY A 160 2.21 15.52 7.45
C GLY A 160 1.82 16.03 8.84
N SER A 161 0.65 15.66 9.38
CA SER A 161 0.23 16.06 10.72
C SER A 161 -0.68 15.01 11.38
N HIS A 162 -0.92 15.14 12.69
CA HIS A 162 -1.91 14.34 13.44
C HIS A 162 -3.26 15.05 13.59
N ARG A 163 -3.48 16.13 12.82
CA ARG A 163 -4.80 16.81 12.81
C ARG A 163 -5.82 15.93 12.12
N LEU A 164 -6.85 15.52 12.83
CA LEU A 164 -7.95 14.74 12.27
C LEU A 164 -8.75 15.58 11.26
N ILE A 165 -9.04 14.98 10.13
CA ILE A 165 -10.04 15.42 9.17
C ILE A 165 -11.22 14.46 9.32
N PRO A 166 -12.33 14.89 9.94
CA PRO A 166 -13.49 14.03 10.14
C PRO A 166 -14.06 13.58 8.79
N VAL A 167 -14.50 12.32 8.73
CA VAL A 167 -15.20 11.76 7.57
C VAL A 167 -16.40 10.94 8.04
N GLU A 168 -17.53 11.11 7.38
CA GLU A 168 -18.71 10.26 7.57
C GLU A 168 -18.66 9.05 6.62
N SER A 169 -18.10 9.27 5.43
CA SER A 169 -17.88 8.21 4.44
C SER A 169 -16.61 8.47 3.64
N CYS A 170 -15.95 7.41 3.20
CA CYS A 170 -14.75 7.46 2.38
C CYS A 170 -15.01 6.80 1.03
N GLN A 171 -14.84 7.55 -0.06
CA GLN A 171 -15.21 7.12 -1.42
C GLN A 171 -14.31 5.99 -1.97
N ILE A 172 -13.11 5.80 -1.44
CA ILE A 172 -12.24 4.69 -1.86
C ILE A 172 -12.45 3.43 -1.03
N GLN A 173 -13.12 3.52 0.14
CA GLN A 173 -13.44 2.36 0.98
C GLN A 173 -14.70 1.66 0.46
N HIS A 174 -14.74 0.32 0.58
CA HIS A 174 -15.94 -0.44 0.26
C HIS A 174 -17.15 0.05 1.08
N PRO A 175 -18.37 0.13 0.53
CA PRO A 175 -19.56 0.70 1.22
C PRO A 175 -19.81 0.12 2.60
N VAL A 176 -19.64 -1.19 2.80
CA VAL A 176 -19.84 -1.83 4.13
C VAL A 176 -18.86 -1.29 5.18
N ILE A 177 -17.68 -0.82 4.80
CA ILE A 177 -16.73 -0.19 5.73
C ILE A 177 -17.29 1.13 6.24
N ASN A 178 -17.93 1.92 5.38
CA ASN A 178 -18.60 3.16 5.77
C ASN A 178 -19.83 2.87 6.65
N GLU A 179 -20.60 1.81 6.36
CA GLU A 179 -21.72 1.35 7.18
C GLU A 179 -21.26 0.99 8.61
N VAL A 180 -20.22 0.16 8.72
CA VAL A 180 -19.64 -0.20 10.03
C VAL A 180 -19.13 1.05 10.77
N LEU A 181 -18.46 1.96 10.06
CA LEU A 181 -18.00 3.22 10.66
C LEU A 181 -19.17 4.00 11.27
N ALA A 182 -20.27 4.15 10.53
CA ALA A 182 -21.47 4.84 11.01
C ALA A 182 -22.06 4.15 12.25
N VAL A 183 -22.25 2.82 12.22
CA VAL A 183 -22.76 2.03 13.36
C VAL A 183 -21.92 2.22 14.62
N VAL A 184 -20.58 2.16 14.48
CA VAL A 184 -19.68 2.34 15.63
C VAL A 184 -19.70 3.78 16.12
N MET A 185 -19.68 4.77 15.23
CA MET A 185 -19.67 6.19 15.63
C MET A 185 -20.99 6.61 16.30
N ASP A 186 -22.11 6.13 15.81
CA ASP A 186 -23.43 6.40 16.46
C ASP A 186 -23.47 5.79 17.86
N PHE A 187 -22.94 4.55 18.02
CA PHE A 187 -22.83 3.93 19.33
C PHE A 187 -21.94 4.75 20.29
N LEU A 188 -20.74 5.18 19.84
CA LEU A 188 -19.81 5.96 20.67
C LEU A 188 -20.45 7.29 21.12
N ARG A 189 -21.12 7.99 20.20
CA ARG A 189 -21.78 9.28 20.47
C ARG A 189 -22.98 9.12 21.42
N GLU A 190 -23.82 8.11 21.20
CA GLU A 190 -25.00 7.83 22.06
C GLU A 190 -24.58 7.47 23.48
N LYS A 191 -23.50 6.70 23.64
CA LYS A 191 -23.04 6.26 24.96
C LYS A 191 -22.04 7.21 25.61
N GLY A 192 -21.71 8.32 24.97
CA GLY A 192 -20.76 9.30 25.49
C GLY A 192 -19.36 8.74 25.65
N ILE A 193 -18.96 7.77 24.78
CA ILE A 193 -17.64 7.14 24.85
C ILE A 193 -16.62 8.03 24.15
N GLU A 194 -15.57 8.38 24.87
CA GLU A 194 -14.56 9.33 24.41
C GLU A 194 -13.58 8.73 23.39
N GLY A 195 -13.27 9.53 22.36
CA GLY A 195 -12.12 9.32 21.49
C GLY A 195 -10.82 9.64 22.22
N TYR A 196 -9.71 9.05 21.71
CA TYR A 196 -8.38 9.25 22.28
C TYR A 196 -7.87 10.67 22.08
N ASP A 197 -7.42 11.29 23.17
CA ASP A 197 -6.66 12.53 23.19
C ASP A 197 -5.16 12.22 23.26
N GLU A 198 -4.43 12.56 22.19
CA GLU A 198 -3.00 12.27 22.06
C GLU A 198 -2.16 13.20 22.95
N GLU A 199 -2.61 14.45 23.18
CA GLU A 199 -1.91 15.44 23.99
C GLU A 199 -1.94 15.05 25.48
N HIS A 200 -3.14 14.74 25.99
CA HIS A 200 -3.35 14.40 27.40
C HIS A 200 -3.22 12.90 27.68
N HIS A 201 -3.10 12.07 26.63
CA HIS A 201 -3.05 10.60 26.73
C HIS A 201 -4.28 10.02 27.47
N SER A 202 -5.44 10.49 27.13
CA SER A 202 -6.71 10.17 27.76
C SER A 202 -7.77 9.75 26.73
N GLY A 203 -8.98 9.45 27.19
CA GLY A 203 -10.05 8.89 26.35
C GLY A 203 -9.92 7.38 26.21
N LEU A 204 -10.87 6.75 25.52
CA LEU A 204 -10.95 5.28 25.43
C LEU A 204 -10.61 4.75 24.05
N VAL A 205 -11.29 5.23 23.01
CA VAL A 205 -11.20 4.65 21.66
C VAL A 205 -10.15 5.38 20.83
N ARG A 206 -9.10 4.65 20.42
CA ARG A 206 -8.01 5.21 19.60
C ARG A 206 -8.30 5.11 18.12
N HIS A 207 -8.73 3.90 17.67
CA HIS A 207 -8.99 3.63 16.26
C HIS A 207 -10.14 2.65 16.10
N ILE A 208 -10.82 2.76 14.97
CA ILE A 208 -11.74 1.77 14.45
C ILE A 208 -11.03 1.12 13.26
N PHE A 209 -10.68 -0.16 13.41
CA PHE A 209 -10.08 -0.97 12.36
C PHE A 209 -11.16 -1.86 11.76
N ILE A 210 -11.33 -1.80 10.44
CA ILE A 210 -12.32 -2.59 9.71
C ILE A 210 -11.62 -3.29 8.56
N ARG A 211 -11.92 -4.56 8.37
CA ARG A 211 -11.42 -5.37 7.27
C ARG A 211 -12.55 -6.17 6.65
N ARG A 212 -12.55 -6.29 5.34
CA ARG A 212 -13.52 -7.07 4.57
C ARG A 212 -12.81 -8.08 3.68
N GLY A 213 -13.28 -9.34 3.65
CA GLY A 213 -12.97 -10.26 2.58
C GLY A 213 -13.71 -9.82 1.32
N TYR A 214 -13.00 -9.53 0.25
CA TYR A 214 -13.60 -8.95 -0.96
C TYR A 214 -14.56 -9.91 -1.64
N PHE A 215 -14.13 -11.15 -1.85
CA PHE A 215 -14.93 -12.18 -2.51
C PHE A 215 -15.92 -12.86 -1.57
N THR A 216 -15.57 -13.03 -0.29
CA THR A 216 -16.44 -13.71 0.68
C THR A 216 -17.47 -12.79 1.33
N GLY A 217 -17.25 -11.48 1.29
CA GLY A 217 -18.10 -10.51 1.98
C GLY A 217 -17.94 -10.48 3.49
N GLN A 218 -17.11 -11.35 4.10
CA GLN A 218 -16.91 -11.40 5.55
C GLN A 218 -16.30 -10.11 6.09
N VAL A 219 -16.81 -9.62 7.21
CA VAL A 219 -16.39 -8.34 7.82
C VAL A 219 -15.85 -8.56 9.22
N MET A 220 -14.66 -8.07 9.47
CA MET A 220 -13.99 -8.03 10.78
C MET A 220 -13.92 -6.59 11.27
N VAL A 221 -14.34 -6.37 12.50
CA VAL A 221 -14.21 -5.09 13.20
C VAL A 221 -13.28 -5.27 14.39
N CYS A 222 -12.31 -4.36 14.54
CA CYS A 222 -11.43 -4.33 15.70
C CYS A 222 -11.39 -2.92 16.27
N LEU A 223 -11.82 -2.74 17.52
CA LEU A 223 -11.68 -1.49 18.23
C LEU A 223 -10.35 -1.44 18.97
N VAL A 224 -9.57 -0.40 18.70
CA VAL A 224 -8.31 -0.17 19.40
C VAL A 224 -8.58 0.76 20.57
N LEU A 225 -8.40 0.24 21.78
CA LEU A 225 -8.76 0.90 23.04
C LEU A 225 -7.54 1.19 23.90
N MET A 226 -7.66 2.19 24.77
CA MET A 226 -6.67 2.46 25.82
C MET A 226 -6.74 1.44 26.97
N LYS A 227 -7.90 0.79 27.15
CA LYS A 227 -8.20 -0.20 28.20
C LYS A 227 -8.97 -1.37 27.60
N GLU A 228 -8.97 -2.50 28.29
CA GLU A 228 -9.58 -3.74 27.79
C GLU A 228 -11.12 -3.67 27.68
N THR A 229 -11.77 -2.88 28.53
CA THR A 229 -13.23 -2.88 28.65
C THR A 229 -13.86 -1.76 27.82
N LEU A 230 -14.77 -2.15 26.94
CA LEU A 230 -15.67 -1.24 26.23
C LEU A 230 -17.02 -1.19 27.00
N PRO A 231 -17.47 -0.02 27.50
CA PRO A 231 -18.78 0.08 28.12
C PRO A 231 -19.88 -0.34 27.13
N GLU A 232 -20.86 -1.09 27.62
CA GLU A 232 -22.02 -1.54 26.82
C GLU A 232 -21.67 -2.28 25.49
N GLU A 233 -20.57 -3.01 25.48
CA GLU A 233 -20.09 -3.78 24.31
C GLU A 233 -21.19 -4.65 23.68
N ALA A 234 -22.08 -5.24 24.50
CA ALA A 234 -23.18 -6.05 24.02
C ALA A 234 -24.14 -5.27 23.10
N VAL A 235 -24.38 -3.98 23.37
CA VAL A 235 -25.23 -3.11 22.53
C VAL A 235 -24.58 -2.87 21.19
N LEU A 236 -23.27 -2.61 21.17
CA LEU A 236 -22.53 -2.47 19.91
C LEU A 236 -22.57 -3.77 19.10
N LEU A 237 -22.35 -4.91 19.76
CA LEU A 237 -22.37 -6.22 19.12
C LEU A 237 -23.72 -6.50 18.42
N GLU A 238 -24.84 -6.22 19.09
CA GLU A 238 -26.18 -6.41 18.50
C GLU A 238 -26.45 -5.47 17.30
N ARG A 239 -25.82 -4.29 17.27
CA ARG A 239 -25.87 -3.39 16.10
C ARG A 239 -25.00 -3.92 14.96
N LEU A 240 -23.79 -4.38 15.24
CA LEU A 240 -22.87 -4.92 14.23
C LEU A 240 -23.41 -6.21 13.61
N LYS A 241 -24.13 -7.06 14.35
CA LYS A 241 -24.78 -8.28 13.81
C LYS A 241 -25.79 -7.98 12.70
N LYS A 242 -26.30 -6.74 12.58
CA LYS A 242 -27.21 -6.33 11.52
C LYS A 242 -26.49 -5.93 10.22
N VAL A 243 -25.18 -5.71 10.28
CA VAL A 243 -24.36 -5.40 9.11
C VAL A 243 -24.13 -6.68 8.30
N GLU A 244 -24.37 -6.60 7.01
CA GLU A 244 -24.16 -7.74 6.11
C GLU A 244 -22.71 -8.21 6.13
N GLY A 245 -22.51 -9.51 6.25
CA GLY A 245 -21.19 -10.12 6.30
C GLY A 245 -20.44 -9.98 7.63
N PHE A 246 -21.01 -9.35 8.66
CA PHE A 246 -20.33 -9.22 9.94
C PHE A 246 -19.96 -10.58 10.52
N THR A 247 -18.67 -10.81 10.70
CA THR A 247 -18.10 -12.13 11.06
C THR A 247 -17.45 -12.12 12.43
N SER A 248 -16.75 -11.05 12.81
CA SER A 248 -16.02 -11.00 14.08
C SER A 248 -15.85 -9.59 14.64
N LEU A 249 -15.85 -9.52 15.98
CA LEU A 249 -15.47 -8.34 16.75
C LEU A 249 -14.23 -8.64 17.57
N TYR A 250 -13.25 -7.75 17.49
CA TYR A 250 -12.03 -7.75 18.28
C TYR A 250 -11.90 -6.48 19.12
N ILE A 251 -11.20 -6.60 20.23
CA ILE A 251 -10.63 -5.49 20.97
C ILE A 251 -9.12 -5.64 20.98
N SER A 252 -8.42 -4.59 20.58
CA SER A 252 -6.97 -4.45 20.69
C SER A 252 -6.66 -3.42 21.77
N VAL A 253 -5.89 -3.80 22.78
CA VAL A 253 -5.47 -2.86 23.83
C VAL A 253 -4.13 -2.24 23.44
N ASN A 254 -4.13 -0.92 23.28
CA ASN A 254 -2.92 -0.16 23.01
C ASN A 254 -2.87 1.11 23.89
N SER A 255 -2.28 0.97 25.06
CA SER A 255 -2.10 2.06 26.03
C SER A 255 -0.78 2.83 25.86
N ARG A 256 0.05 2.49 24.86
CA ARG A 256 1.36 3.13 24.66
C ARG A 256 1.24 4.40 23.81
N ARG A 257 2.13 5.36 24.05
CA ARG A 257 2.34 6.51 23.14
C ARG A 257 3.15 6.05 21.93
N THR A 258 2.48 5.58 20.88
CA THR A 258 3.10 5.02 19.68
C THR A 258 2.23 5.26 18.46
N ASN A 259 2.85 5.29 17.28
CA ASN A 259 2.16 5.31 15.98
C ASN A 259 1.70 3.91 15.53
N VAL A 260 2.08 2.86 16.23
CA VAL A 260 1.56 1.51 15.98
C VAL A 260 0.09 1.48 16.38
N ILE A 261 -0.78 1.04 15.47
CA ILE A 261 -2.23 1.09 15.66
C ILE A 261 -2.69 -0.05 16.57
N LEU A 262 -2.46 -1.31 16.15
CA LEU A 262 -2.83 -2.47 16.96
C LEU A 262 -1.83 -2.67 18.10
N GLY A 263 -2.34 -2.95 19.29
CA GLY A 263 -1.52 -3.34 20.43
C GLY A 263 -1.04 -4.80 20.31
N GLU A 264 -0.22 -5.21 21.25
CA GLU A 264 0.25 -6.61 21.35
C GLU A 264 -0.91 -7.54 21.71
N ASP A 265 -1.80 -7.09 22.60
CA ASP A 265 -2.98 -7.83 23.05
C ASP A 265 -4.17 -7.53 22.13
N VAL A 266 -4.55 -8.55 21.34
CA VAL A 266 -5.67 -8.49 20.40
C VAL A 266 -6.59 -9.68 20.72
N ARG A 267 -7.78 -9.38 21.23
CA ARG A 267 -8.70 -10.40 21.78
C ARG A 267 -9.98 -10.47 20.94
N LEU A 268 -10.32 -11.69 20.55
CA LEU A 268 -11.62 -12.00 19.96
C LEU A 268 -12.72 -11.83 21.01
N ARG A 269 -13.75 -11.04 20.70
CA ARG A 269 -14.93 -10.83 21.55
C ARG A 269 -16.14 -11.57 21.01
N PHE A 270 -16.22 -11.72 19.69
CA PHE A 270 -17.31 -12.43 19.04
C PHE A 270 -16.88 -12.99 17.68
N GLY A 271 -17.42 -14.15 17.34
CA GLY A 271 -17.35 -14.74 16.01
C GLY A 271 -16.07 -15.56 15.75
N LYS A 272 -15.59 -15.53 14.51
CA LYS A 272 -14.44 -16.30 14.06
C LYS A 272 -13.11 -15.58 14.35
N ALA A 273 -12.04 -16.36 14.56
CA ALA A 273 -10.69 -15.81 14.78
C ALA A 273 -10.05 -15.18 13.54
N TYR A 274 -10.65 -15.39 12.38
CA TYR A 274 -10.21 -14.83 11.10
C TYR A 274 -11.41 -14.60 10.18
N ILE A 275 -11.23 -13.77 9.19
CA ILE A 275 -12.08 -13.74 7.99
C ILE A 275 -11.36 -14.48 6.89
N GLU A 276 -12.12 -15.01 5.95
CA GLU A 276 -11.60 -15.66 4.76
C GLU A 276 -11.75 -14.72 3.56
N ASP A 277 -10.81 -14.81 2.65
CA ASP A 277 -10.92 -14.21 1.32
C ASP A 277 -10.28 -15.12 0.29
N GLU A 278 -10.49 -14.81 -0.98
CA GLU A 278 -9.96 -15.57 -2.10
C GLU A 278 -9.27 -14.64 -3.10
N ILE A 279 -8.15 -15.06 -3.66
CA ILE A 279 -7.50 -14.39 -4.78
C ILE A 279 -7.13 -15.48 -5.80
N GLY A 280 -7.68 -15.38 -7.03
CA GLY A 280 -7.37 -16.33 -8.12
C GLY A 280 -7.60 -17.81 -7.80
N GLY A 281 -8.61 -18.12 -6.99
CA GLY A 281 -8.95 -19.49 -6.60
C GLY A 281 -8.07 -20.03 -5.46
N VAL A 282 -7.31 -19.18 -4.76
CA VAL A 282 -6.57 -19.52 -3.55
C VAL A 282 -7.21 -18.82 -2.35
N ARG A 283 -7.57 -19.60 -1.34
CA ARG A 283 -8.22 -19.09 -0.11
C ARG A 283 -7.19 -18.71 0.95
N TYR A 284 -7.48 -17.61 1.68
CA TYR A 284 -6.64 -17.08 2.73
C TYR A 284 -7.44 -16.83 4.01
N GLN A 285 -6.90 -17.24 5.13
CA GLN A 285 -7.35 -16.81 6.45
C GLN A 285 -6.60 -15.55 6.86
N ILE A 286 -7.35 -14.52 7.24
CA ILE A 286 -6.83 -13.19 7.50
C ILE A 286 -7.19 -12.80 8.93
N SER A 287 -6.18 -12.70 9.80
CA SER A 287 -6.31 -12.23 11.17
C SER A 287 -6.24 -10.68 11.25
N PRO A 288 -6.53 -10.06 12.40
CA PRO A 288 -6.34 -8.62 12.56
C PRO A 288 -4.93 -8.13 12.25
N LYS A 289 -3.89 -8.93 12.58
CA LYS A 289 -2.48 -8.58 12.41
C LYS A 289 -1.90 -8.97 11.05
N SER A 290 -2.57 -9.82 10.26
CA SER A 290 -2.08 -10.26 8.95
C SER A 290 -1.90 -9.07 8.01
N PHE A 291 -0.79 -9.05 7.27
CA PHE A 291 -0.70 -8.21 6.08
C PHE A 291 -1.54 -8.86 4.97
N TYR A 292 -2.36 -8.08 4.31
CA TYR A 292 -3.14 -8.47 3.13
C TYR A 292 -3.39 -7.24 2.28
N GLN A 293 -3.21 -7.35 0.98
CA GLN A 293 -3.32 -6.23 0.05
C GLN A 293 -4.70 -5.59 0.09
N VAL A 294 -4.74 -4.26 -0.05
CA VAL A 294 -5.98 -3.49 0.18
C VAL A 294 -6.87 -3.36 -1.04
N ASN A 295 -6.38 -3.73 -2.21
CA ASN A 295 -7.11 -3.74 -3.47
C ASN A 295 -7.07 -5.14 -4.09
N PRO A 296 -8.01 -6.03 -3.75
CA PRO A 296 -7.98 -7.43 -4.19
C PRO A 296 -8.03 -7.62 -5.71
N VAL A 297 -8.73 -6.75 -6.43
CA VAL A 297 -8.80 -6.78 -7.90
C VAL A 297 -7.43 -6.56 -8.51
N GLN A 298 -6.74 -5.49 -8.09
CA GLN A 298 -5.39 -5.22 -8.58
C GLN A 298 -4.35 -6.22 -8.05
N THR A 299 -4.56 -6.76 -6.86
CA THR A 299 -3.69 -7.82 -6.31
C THR A 299 -3.72 -9.07 -7.19
N GLN A 300 -4.90 -9.47 -7.65
CA GLN A 300 -5.02 -10.60 -8.57
C GLN A 300 -4.28 -10.36 -9.88
N LYS A 301 -4.39 -9.15 -10.45
CA LYS A 301 -3.66 -8.76 -11.67
C LYS A 301 -2.14 -8.72 -11.43
N LEU A 302 -1.71 -8.15 -10.30
CA LEU A 302 -0.30 -8.07 -9.91
C LEU A 302 0.33 -9.46 -9.79
N TYR A 303 -0.36 -10.38 -9.10
CA TYR A 303 0.13 -11.76 -8.91
C TYR A 303 0.10 -12.55 -10.21
N ALA A 304 -0.93 -12.38 -11.04
CA ALA A 304 -0.97 -12.99 -12.37
C ALA A 304 0.21 -12.51 -13.23
N ARG A 305 0.59 -11.23 -13.12
CA ARG A 305 1.76 -10.69 -13.82
C ARG A 305 3.07 -11.23 -13.26
N ALA A 306 3.18 -11.37 -11.95
CA ALA A 306 4.37 -11.99 -11.34
C ALA A 306 4.55 -13.44 -11.80
N LEU A 307 3.47 -14.21 -11.92
CA LEU A 307 3.49 -15.57 -12.50
C LEU A 307 3.90 -15.59 -13.97
N ASP A 308 3.34 -14.69 -14.78
CA ASP A 308 3.67 -14.57 -16.19
C ASP A 308 5.17 -14.24 -16.39
N PHE A 309 5.70 -13.33 -15.59
CA PHE A 309 7.12 -12.97 -15.62
C PHE A 309 8.02 -14.07 -15.09
N ALA A 310 7.57 -14.87 -14.14
CA ALA A 310 8.29 -16.04 -13.66
C ALA A 310 8.43 -17.12 -14.75
N GLY A 311 7.48 -17.20 -15.71
CA GLY A 311 7.56 -18.10 -16.87
C GLY A 311 7.54 -19.59 -16.52
N LEU A 312 6.83 -19.96 -15.45
CA LEU A 312 6.86 -21.31 -14.87
C LEU A 312 6.23 -22.36 -15.79
N GLN A 313 6.88 -23.54 -15.86
CA GLN A 313 6.43 -24.70 -16.64
C GLN A 313 5.83 -25.82 -15.76
N GLY A 314 5.88 -25.65 -14.43
CA GLY A 314 5.22 -26.54 -13.48
C GLY A 314 6.14 -27.43 -12.64
N HIS A 315 7.45 -27.41 -12.86
CA HIS A 315 8.43 -28.25 -12.17
C HIS A 315 9.55 -27.50 -11.45
N GLU A 316 9.53 -26.18 -11.53
CA GLU A 316 10.59 -25.31 -11.02
C GLU A 316 10.61 -25.28 -9.48
N THR A 317 11.78 -25.00 -8.94
CA THR A 317 11.98 -24.56 -7.56
C THR A 317 11.95 -23.04 -7.50
N VAL A 318 10.88 -22.51 -6.89
CA VAL A 318 10.64 -21.07 -6.77
C VAL A 318 10.84 -20.63 -5.32
N TRP A 319 11.59 -19.57 -5.11
CA TRP A 319 11.75 -18.94 -3.82
C TRP A 319 10.91 -17.65 -3.76
N ASP A 320 10.16 -17.49 -2.67
CA ASP A 320 9.40 -16.29 -2.37
C ASP A 320 9.99 -15.64 -1.11
N LEU A 321 10.73 -14.57 -1.31
CA LEU A 321 11.39 -13.84 -0.24
C LEU A 321 10.52 -12.66 0.20
N TYR A 322 10.34 -12.51 1.53
CA TYR A 322 9.32 -11.67 2.17
C TYR A 322 7.89 -12.19 1.98
N CYS A 323 7.69 -13.50 2.09
CA CYS A 323 6.43 -14.16 1.71
C CYS A 323 5.19 -13.79 2.55
N GLY A 324 5.36 -13.13 3.71
CA GLY A 324 4.26 -12.74 4.58
C GLY A 324 3.41 -13.95 5.00
N ILE A 325 2.09 -13.85 4.83
CA ILE A 325 1.15 -14.96 5.07
C ILE A 325 1.05 -15.94 3.89
N GLY A 326 2.00 -15.90 2.96
CA GLY A 326 2.09 -16.80 1.81
C GLY A 326 1.23 -16.40 0.61
N THR A 327 0.85 -15.12 0.47
CA THR A 327 -0.09 -14.72 -0.60
C THR A 327 0.47 -15.00 -1.99
N ILE A 328 1.69 -14.59 -2.29
CA ILE A 328 2.35 -14.88 -3.58
C ILE A 328 2.80 -16.36 -3.61
N SER A 329 3.38 -16.87 -2.50
CA SER A 329 3.86 -18.26 -2.43
C SER A 329 2.81 -19.29 -2.84
N LEU A 330 1.55 -19.11 -2.43
CA LEU A 330 0.48 -20.07 -2.75
C LEU A 330 0.00 -19.94 -4.20
N PHE A 331 0.09 -18.76 -4.78
CA PHE A 331 -0.09 -18.57 -6.23
C PHE A 331 0.99 -19.31 -7.02
N LEU A 332 2.24 -19.19 -6.60
CA LEU A 332 3.38 -19.91 -7.18
C LEU A 332 3.21 -21.42 -7.03
N ALA A 333 2.83 -21.90 -5.82
CA ALA A 333 2.61 -23.32 -5.56
C ALA A 333 1.54 -23.94 -6.46
N LYS A 334 0.48 -23.19 -6.75
CA LYS A 334 -0.56 -23.60 -7.72
C LYS A 334 -0.01 -23.72 -9.14
N ALA A 335 0.97 -22.89 -9.50
CA ALA A 335 1.56 -22.86 -10.85
C ALA A 335 2.64 -23.95 -11.07
N VAL A 336 3.27 -24.45 -9.97
CA VAL A 336 4.31 -25.49 -10.04
C VAL A 336 3.89 -26.78 -9.33
N PRO A 337 2.87 -27.50 -9.81
CA PRO A 337 2.33 -28.67 -9.12
C PRO A 337 3.32 -29.84 -9.00
N GLN A 338 4.34 -29.90 -9.85
CA GLN A 338 5.44 -30.89 -9.83
C GLN A 338 6.74 -30.31 -9.28
N GLY A 339 6.76 -28.98 -9.07
CA GLY A 339 7.90 -28.23 -8.56
C GLY A 339 7.83 -28.01 -7.05
N LYS A 340 8.51 -26.97 -6.60
CA LYS A 340 8.55 -26.62 -5.17
C LYS A 340 8.58 -25.12 -4.97
N VAL A 341 7.88 -24.66 -3.92
CA VAL A 341 7.97 -23.27 -3.43
C VAL A 341 8.61 -23.22 -2.04
N VAL A 342 9.55 -22.31 -1.85
CA VAL A 342 10.20 -22.05 -0.56
C VAL A 342 9.90 -20.60 -0.18
N GLY A 343 8.97 -20.38 0.75
CA GLY A 343 8.68 -19.06 1.31
C GLY A 343 9.58 -18.74 2.50
N VAL A 344 10.11 -17.53 2.55
CA VAL A 344 10.94 -17.04 3.67
C VAL A 344 10.34 -15.74 4.21
N GLU A 345 10.14 -15.68 5.53
CA GLU A 345 9.56 -14.54 6.22
C GLU A 345 10.17 -14.43 7.63
N ILE A 346 10.45 -13.20 8.07
CA ILE A 346 11.08 -12.95 9.37
C ILE A 346 10.07 -12.98 10.54
N VAL A 347 8.79 -12.74 10.28
CA VAL A 347 7.74 -12.65 11.30
C VAL A 347 7.14 -14.03 11.59
N PRO A 348 7.37 -14.62 12.80
CA PRO A 348 6.91 -15.97 13.11
C PRO A 348 5.41 -16.19 12.94
N GLU A 349 4.57 -15.23 13.37
CA GLU A 349 3.12 -15.35 13.23
C GLU A 349 2.68 -15.35 11.75
N ALA A 350 3.38 -14.62 10.89
CA ALA A 350 3.08 -14.63 9.45
C ALA A 350 3.43 -15.97 8.82
N VAL A 351 4.57 -16.58 9.22
CA VAL A 351 4.97 -17.92 8.77
C VAL A 351 3.95 -18.99 9.19
N GLU A 352 3.43 -18.92 10.41
CA GLU A 352 2.40 -19.85 10.84
C GLU A 352 1.10 -19.69 10.04
N ASN A 353 0.65 -18.46 9.84
CA ASN A 353 -0.50 -18.17 8.98
C ASN A 353 -0.28 -18.67 7.54
N ALA A 354 0.94 -18.57 7.01
CA ALA A 354 1.28 -19.09 5.69
C ALA A 354 1.14 -20.61 5.61
N ARG A 355 1.58 -21.34 6.65
CA ARG A 355 1.42 -22.80 6.75
C ARG A 355 -0.04 -23.21 6.85
N GLU A 356 -0.84 -22.49 7.65
CA GLU A 356 -2.28 -22.74 7.75
C GLU A 356 -2.99 -22.46 6.41
N ASN A 357 -2.62 -21.40 5.70
CA ASN A 357 -3.15 -21.09 4.38
C ASN A 357 -2.76 -22.15 3.34
N ALA A 358 -1.53 -22.69 3.36
CA ALA A 358 -1.13 -23.79 2.50
C ALA A 358 -1.99 -25.05 2.77
N LYS A 359 -2.16 -25.41 4.04
CA LYS A 359 -3.00 -26.54 4.45
C LYS A 359 -4.47 -26.35 4.07
N LEU A 360 -5.01 -25.14 4.21
CA LEU A 360 -6.39 -24.79 3.82
C LEU A 360 -6.65 -25.07 2.33
N ASN A 361 -5.63 -24.87 1.49
CA ASN A 361 -5.70 -25.07 0.04
C ASN A 361 -5.20 -26.45 -0.43
N GLY A 362 -4.71 -27.29 0.47
CA GLY A 362 -4.16 -28.62 0.14
C GLY A 362 -2.81 -28.57 -0.61
N PHE A 363 -2.05 -27.50 -0.49
CA PHE A 363 -0.74 -27.40 -1.13
C PHE A 363 0.34 -28.11 -0.28
N GLU A 364 0.91 -29.18 -0.83
CA GLU A 364 2.01 -29.94 -0.23
C GLU A 364 3.40 -29.57 -0.80
N ASN A 365 3.40 -28.88 -1.93
CA ASN A 365 4.61 -28.47 -2.66
C ASN A 365 5.18 -27.12 -2.20
N VAL A 366 4.69 -26.56 -1.09
CA VAL A 366 5.21 -25.31 -0.53
C VAL A 366 5.76 -25.55 0.89
N SER A 367 6.83 -24.88 1.24
CA SER A 367 7.41 -24.91 2.59
C SER A 367 7.80 -23.50 3.04
N PHE A 368 7.50 -23.17 4.31
CA PHE A 368 7.78 -21.85 4.87
C PHE A 368 8.87 -21.91 5.93
N ARG A 369 9.80 -20.96 5.90
CA ARG A 369 10.92 -20.79 6.82
C ARG A 369 10.85 -19.44 7.51
N CYS A 370 11.09 -19.46 8.82
CA CYS A 370 11.14 -18.23 9.61
C CYS A 370 12.60 -17.79 9.75
N GLY A 371 12.89 -16.55 9.38
CA GLY A 371 14.21 -15.94 9.50
C GLY A 371 14.45 -14.91 8.41
N ALA A 372 15.58 -14.20 8.50
CA ALA A 372 16.01 -13.33 7.42
C ALA A 372 16.45 -14.18 6.22
N ALA A 373 16.12 -13.73 5.01
CA ALA A 373 16.35 -14.53 3.80
C ALA A 373 17.84 -14.78 3.56
N GLU A 374 18.69 -13.81 3.85
CA GLU A 374 20.14 -13.89 3.76
C GLU A 374 20.76 -14.94 4.73
N ASP A 375 20.09 -15.22 5.83
CA ASP A 375 20.54 -16.23 6.82
C ASP A 375 20.00 -17.63 6.49
N VAL A 376 18.78 -17.70 5.97
CA VAL A 376 18.05 -18.95 5.75
C VAL A 376 18.40 -19.60 4.39
N ALA A 377 18.50 -18.79 3.33
CA ALA A 377 18.64 -19.31 1.97
C ALA A 377 19.94 -20.12 1.75
N PRO A 378 21.13 -19.68 2.23
CA PRO A 378 22.36 -20.42 1.98
C PRO A 378 22.32 -21.88 2.48
N GLY A 379 21.74 -22.11 3.66
CA GLY A 379 21.65 -23.47 4.25
C GLY A 379 20.65 -24.40 3.57
N LEU A 380 19.78 -23.88 2.72
CA LEU A 380 18.75 -24.65 2.03
C LEU A 380 18.99 -24.75 0.52
N LEU A 381 19.84 -23.90 -0.03
CA LEU A 381 20.11 -23.83 -1.47
C LEU A 381 20.67 -25.16 -2.02
N GLU A 382 21.63 -25.78 -1.32
CA GLU A 382 22.20 -27.09 -1.69
C GLU A 382 21.13 -28.18 -1.78
N LYS A 383 20.09 -28.07 -0.95
CA LYS A 383 19.02 -29.06 -0.90
C LYS A 383 17.97 -28.87 -1.99
N TYR A 384 17.64 -27.62 -2.33
CA TYR A 384 16.48 -27.33 -3.16
C TYR A 384 16.85 -26.74 -4.54
N GLY A 385 18.00 -26.09 -4.69
CA GLY A 385 18.29 -25.26 -5.86
C GLY A 385 17.41 -24.01 -5.89
N ALA A 386 17.51 -23.23 -6.96
CA ALA A 386 16.64 -22.09 -7.24
C ALA A 386 16.57 -21.83 -8.74
N ASP A 387 15.43 -22.05 -9.36
CA ASP A 387 15.21 -21.73 -10.77
C ASP A 387 14.72 -20.29 -10.90
N VAL A 388 13.79 -19.88 -10.02
CA VAL A 388 13.22 -18.53 -9.99
C VAL A 388 13.20 -18.00 -8.55
N VAL A 389 13.53 -16.72 -8.38
CA VAL A 389 13.34 -15.98 -7.13
C VAL A 389 12.28 -14.90 -7.33
N VAL A 390 11.27 -14.89 -6.49
CA VAL A 390 10.27 -13.81 -6.39
C VAL A 390 10.53 -13.03 -5.10
N VAL A 391 10.48 -11.71 -5.17
CA VAL A 391 10.70 -10.85 -4.01
C VAL A 391 9.72 -9.69 -3.99
N ASP A 392 9.07 -9.45 -2.82
CA ASP A 392 8.16 -8.32 -2.57
C ASP A 392 8.60 -7.59 -1.29
N PRO A 393 9.69 -6.80 -1.34
CA PRO A 393 10.28 -6.18 -0.18
C PRO A 393 9.46 -4.98 0.32
N PRO A 394 9.66 -4.54 1.58
CA PRO A 394 9.09 -3.31 2.09
C PRO A 394 9.61 -2.09 1.31
N ARG A 395 9.00 -0.91 1.55
CA ARG A 395 9.34 0.37 0.87
C ARG A 395 10.82 0.73 0.82
N LYS A 396 11.63 0.24 1.74
CA LYS A 396 13.09 0.48 1.72
C LYS A 396 13.83 -0.31 0.63
N GLY A 397 13.18 -1.23 -0.05
CA GLY A 397 13.77 -2.17 -0.98
C GLY A 397 14.56 -3.27 -0.27
N CYS A 398 15.38 -3.99 -1.03
CA CYS A 398 16.26 -5.02 -0.50
C CYS A 398 17.55 -4.44 0.10
N ASP A 399 18.03 -5.05 1.17
CA ASP A 399 19.36 -4.77 1.69
C ASP A 399 20.43 -5.41 0.78
N GLY A 400 21.67 -4.89 0.82
CA GLY A 400 22.74 -5.38 -0.07
C GLY A 400 23.04 -6.86 0.11
N SER A 401 23.05 -7.35 1.34
CA SER A 401 23.25 -8.77 1.69
C SER A 401 22.19 -9.68 1.06
N LEU A 402 20.94 -9.22 1.00
CA LEU A 402 19.88 -9.99 0.36
C LEU A 402 20.05 -10.04 -1.17
N LEU A 403 20.43 -8.92 -1.82
CA LEU A 403 20.71 -8.90 -3.25
C LEU A 403 21.85 -9.86 -3.60
N GLU A 404 22.93 -9.84 -2.81
CA GLU A 404 24.06 -10.77 -2.96
C GLU A 404 23.62 -12.24 -2.77
N THR A 405 22.75 -12.49 -1.79
CA THR A 405 22.20 -13.83 -1.55
C THR A 405 21.37 -14.30 -2.75
N MET A 406 20.45 -13.47 -3.27
CA MET A 406 19.65 -13.80 -4.46
C MET A 406 20.54 -14.14 -5.65
N VAL A 407 21.59 -13.35 -5.91
CA VAL A 407 22.54 -13.60 -7.01
C VAL A 407 23.33 -14.88 -6.76
N SER A 408 23.74 -15.17 -5.51
CA SER A 408 24.46 -16.41 -5.17
C SER A 408 23.63 -17.68 -5.37
N MET A 409 22.29 -17.55 -5.26
CA MET A 409 21.36 -18.65 -5.59
C MET A 409 21.37 -18.99 -7.08
N ALA A 410 21.91 -18.10 -7.91
CA ALA A 410 22.05 -18.22 -9.36
C ALA A 410 20.73 -18.59 -10.09
N PRO A 411 19.58 -18.02 -9.75
CA PRO A 411 18.34 -18.30 -10.46
C PRO A 411 18.45 -17.85 -11.93
N GLU A 412 17.68 -18.47 -12.80
CA GLU A 412 17.54 -17.99 -14.18
C GLU A 412 16.84 -16.64 -14.22
N LYS A 413 15.83 -16.47 -13.34
CA LYS A 413 15.00 -15.28 -13.27
C LYS A 413 14.81 -14.76 -11.85
N ILE A 414 14.76 -13.43 -11.74
CA ILE A 414 14.31 -12.72 -10.53
C ILE A 414 13.07 -11.91 -10.90
N VAL A 415 11.96 -12.18 -10.24
CA VAL A 415 10.72 -11.39 -10.34
C VAL A 415 10.66 -10.46 -9.14
N TYR A 416 10.81 -9.18 -9.39
CA TYR A 416 10.81 -8.14 -8.35
C TYR A 416 9.48 -7.40 -8.34
N VAL A 417 8.71 -7.53 -7.27
CA VAL A 417 7.51 -6.74 -6.99
C VAL A 417 7.91 -5.57 -6.10
N SER A 418 7.42 -4.36 -6.37
CA SER A 418 7.84 -3.18 -5.61
C SER A 418 6.75 -2.12 -5.49
N CYS A 419 6.60 -1.58 -4.29
CA CYS A 419 5.72 -0.44 -4.00
C CYS A 419 6.42 0.93 -4.00
N ASP A 420 7.76 1.01 -4.24
CA ASP A 420 8.50 2.27 -4.33
C ASP A 420 9.43 2.28 -5.55
N PRO A 421 9.15 3.11 -6.56
CA PRO A 421 9.93 3.15 -7.80
C PRO A 421 11.40 3.52 -7.63
N ALA A 422 11.73 4.33 -6.61
CA ALA A 422 13.11 4.80 -6.43
C ALA A 422 14.00 3.70 -5.82
N THR A 423 13.48 2.95 -4.84
CA THR A 423 14.20 1.80 -4.27
C THR A 423 14.27 0.64 -5.26
N LEU A 424 13.21 0.40 -6.03
CA LEU A 424 13.23 -0.55 -7.15
C LEU A 424 14.37 -0.21 -8.12
N ALA A 425 14.43 1.03 -8.60
CA ALA A 425 15.46 1.45 -9.56
C ALA A 425 16.89 1.29 -9.02
N ARG A 426 17.09 1.59 -7.72
CA ARG A 426 18.37 1.34 -7.03
C ARG A 426 18.74 -0.14 -7.03
N ASP A 427 17.77 -1.00 -6.73
CA ASP A 427 18.02 -2.45 -6.61
C ASP A 427 18.19 -3.11 -7.98
N VAL A 428 17.42 -2.68 -8.99
CA VAL A 428 17.61 -3.09 -10.40
C VAL A 428 19.02 -2.75 -10.89
N LYS A 429 19.50 -1.53 -10.57
CA LYS A 429 20.88 -1.15 -10.92
C LYS A 429 21.91 -2.10 -10.30
N ARG A 430 21.77 -2.42 -9.01
CA ARG A 430 22.70 -3.31 -8.31
C ARG A 430 22.66 -4.73 -8.86
N LEU A 431 21.46 -5.26 -9.16
CA LEU A 431 21.30 -6.56 -9.80
C LEU A 431 21.94 -6.56 -11.21
N GLY A 432 21.81 -5.44 -11.95
CA GLY A 432 22.48 -5.26 -13.24
C GLY A 432 24.01 -5.33 -13.13
N GLU A 433 24.59 -4.67 -12.12
CA GLU A 433 26.03 -4.73 -11.82
C GLU A 433 26.49 -6.15 -11.44
N MET A 434 25.55 -7.03 -11.02
CA MET A 434 25.80 -8.43 -10.63
C MET A 434 25.40 -9.45 -11.70
N GLY A 435 25.06 -9.01 -12.94
CA GLY A 435 24.80 -9.87 -14.09
C GLY A 435 23.35 -10.27 -14.31
N TYR A 436 22.39 -9.43 -13.90
CA TYR A 436 20.97 -9.60 -14.21
C TYR A 436 20.44 -8.41 -15.02
N GLU A 437 19.85 -8.64 -16.17
CA GLU A 437 19.30 -7.60 -17.03
C GLU A 437 17.78 -7.49 -16.85
N LEU A 438 17.26 -6.25 -16.75
CA LEU A 438 15.82 -5.99 -16.74
C LEU A 438 15.25 -6.24 -18.14
N LYS A 439 14.38 -7.24 -18.28
CA LYS A 439 13.75 -7.64 -19.56
C LYS A 439 12.35 -7.09 -19.71
N ARG A 440 11.49 -7.27 -18.70
CA ARG A 440 10.09 -6.85 -18.76
C ARG A 440 9.70 -6.05 -17.52
N CYS A 441 8.79 -5.09 -17.72
CA CYS A 441 8.28 -4.26 -16.63
C CYS A 441 6.80 -3.94 -16.83
N GLN A 442 6.01 -4.00 -15.76
CA GLN A 442 4.64 -3.51 -15.74
C GLN A 442 4.32 -2.80 -14.44
N VAL A 443 3.62 -1.68 -14.56
CA VAL A 443 3.08 -0.92 -13.43
C VAL A 443 1.63 -1.33 -13.16
N THR A 444 1.24 -1.43 -11.91
CA THR A 444 -0.13 -1.74 -11.46
C THR A 444 -0.63 -0.63 -10.54
N ASP A 445 -1.77 -0.04 -10.86
CA ASP A 445 -2.40 0.98 -10.01
C ASP A 445 -3.10 0.34 -8.81
N MET A 446 -2.32 -0.10 -7.81
CA MET A 446 -2.82 -0.69 -6.58
C MET A 446 -3.62 0.32 -5.74
N PHE A 447 -3.34 1.61 -5.88
CA PHE A 447 -3.89 2.69 -5.04
C PHE A 447 -4.50 3.82 -5.89
N PRO A 448 -5.61 3.57 -6.60
CA PRO A 448 -6.35 4.63 -7.28
C PRO A 448 -6.58 5.85 -6.39
N GLN A 449 -6.56 7.05 -6.98
CA GLN A 449 -6.69 8.34 -6.28
C GLN A 449 -5.48 8.75 -5.41
N GLY A 450 -4.46 7.92 -5.31
CA GLY A 450 -3.20 8.19 -4.61
C GLY A 450 -2.00 8.16 -5.57
N GLY A 451 -0.86 8.72 -5.17
CA GLY A 451 0.36 8.79 -5.99
C GLY A 451 1.16 7.47 -6.05
N HIS A 452 0.86 6.48 -5.21
CA HIS A 452 1.60 5.22 -5.16
C HIS A 452 1.10 4.20 -6.18
N CYS A 453 1.99 3.34 -6.65
CA CYS A 453 1.70 2.19 -7.50
C CYS A 453 2.56 0.99 -7.08
N GLU A 454 2.22 -0.18 -7.61
CA GLU A 454 3.06 -1.36 -7.57
C GLU A 454 3.71 -1.56 -8.94
N THR A 455 4.87 -2.18 -8.95
CA THR A 455 5.60 -2.49 -10.20
C THR A 455 6.10 -3.90 -10.15
N VAL A 456 5.93 -4.66 -11.22
CA VAL A 456 6.55 -5.97 -11.40
C VAL A 456 7.64 -5.86 -12.45
N CYS A 457 8.83 -6.31 -12.12
CA CYS A 457 9.99 -6.40 -13.01
C CYS A 457 10.45 -7.84 -13.14
N GLU A 458 10.74 -8.26 -14.36
CA GLU A 458 11.45 -9.49 -14.65
C GLU A 458 12.91 -9.16 -14.95
N MET A 459 13.80 -9.79 -14.23
CA MET A 459 15.24 -9.71 -14.50
C MET A 459 15.75 -11.11 -14.84
N GLU A 460 16.48 -11.23 -15.93
CA GLU A 460 17.10 -12.47 -16.37
C GLU A 460 18.60 -12.42 -16.18
N ARG A 461 19.17 -13.57 -15.84
CA ARG A 461 20.62 -13.72 -15.72
C ARG A 461 21.25 -13.63 -17.12
N GLU A 462 22.26 -12.77 -17.26
CA GLU A 462 23.04 -12.71 -18.49
C GLU A 462 23.85 -13.99 -18.68
N ASP A 463 23.71 -14.63 -19.85
CA ASP A 463 24.59 -15.72 -20.25
C ASP A 463 26.00 -15.16 -20.41
N LYS A 464 26.96 -15.70 -19.66
CA LYS A 464 28.39 -15.35 -19.78
C LYS A 464 29.04 -16.07 -20.91
#